data_6b1eb06113c24cbf6aa99d6190b9aa5e
#
_entry.id   6b1eb06113c24cbf6aa99d6190b9aa5e
#
_cell.length_a   1.000
_cell.length_b   1.000
_cell.length_c   1.000
_cell.angle_alpha   90.00
_cell.angle_beta   90.00
_cell.angle_gamma   90.00
#
_symmetry.space_group_name_H-M   'P 1'
#
loop_
_entity.id
_entity.type
_entity.pdbx_description
1 polymer ?
#
loop_
_entity_poly.entity_id
_entity_poly.type
_entity_poly.pdbx_seq_one_letter_code
_entity_poly.pdbx_strand_id
1 'polypeptide(L)'
;KTVMLGMQSAKNVMIISTEWKQIRRILLETVDRGVTILDGSGGYTQAPKPVLMCVIKQKQYPLLESSVLEIDPKAFIIVNDVHQVHGAGFTSKHVVETDEAAY
;
A
#
# COMPACT_ATOMS: atom_id res chain seq x y z
N LYS A 1 -5.61 -5.22 -25.37
CA LYS A 1 -5.91 -4.82 -25.11
C LYS A 1 -6.55 -4.49 -24.12
N THR A 2 -7.20 -4.43 -24.05
CA THR A 2 -8.07 -4.26 -23.21
C THR A 2 -7.58 -4.28 -21.95
N VAL A 3 -6.90 -5.08 -21.65
CA VAL A 3 -6.38 -5.17 -20.54
C VAL A 3 -5.90 -4.00 -20.05
N MET A 4 -5.40 -3.29 -20.78
CA MET A 4 -4.87 -2.17 -20.39
C MET A 4 -5.73 -1.37 -19.64
N LEU A 5 -6.88 -1.44 -19.87
CA LEU A 5 -7.71 -0.64 -19.23
C LEU A 5 -7.57 -0.73 -17.85
N GLY A 6 -7.61 -1.80 -17.35
CA GLY A 6 -7.66 -1.92 -16.02
C GLY A 6 -6.44 -1.57 -15.37
N MET A 7 -5.43 -1.48 -16.13
CA MET A 7 -4.29 -1.25 -15.49
C MET A 7 -3.83 0.05 -15.52
N GLN A 8 -4.51 0.82 -16.09
CA GLN A 8 -4.04 2.04 -16.31
C GLN A 8 -3.47 2.76 -15.24
N SER A 9 -3.78 2.79 -14.15
CA SER A 9 -3.26 3.70 -13.19
C SER A 9 -3.08 3.05 -11.85
N ALA A 10 -2.10 2.26 -11.75
CA ALA A 10 -1.76 1.67 -10.47
C ALA A 10 -0.64 2.48 -9.82
N LYS A 11 -0.64 2.52 -8.51
CA LYS A 11 0.37 3.23 -7.75
C LYS A 11 0.97 2.28 -6.73
N ASN A 12 2.27 2.35 -6.55
CA ASN A 12 2.95 1.62 -5.51
C ASN A 12 3.24 2.63 -4.42
N VAL A 13 2.69 2.41 -3.25
CA VAL A 13 2.81 3.37 -2.15
C VAL A 13 3.61 2.74 -1.04
N MET A 14 4.62 3.45 -0.56
CA MET A 14 5.42 2.99 0.55
C MET A 14 5.26 4.01 1.66
N ILE A 15 5.03 3.53 2.88
CA ILE A 15 4.75 4.42 4.00
C ILE A 15 5.68 4.09 5.14
N ILE A 16 6.32 5.10 5.69
CA ILE A 16 7.19 4.96 6.82
C ILE A 16 6.65 5.82 7.93
N SER A 17 6.34 5.22 9.06
CA SER A 17 5.72 5.96 10.16
C SER A 17 5.91 5.18 11.45
N THR A 18 6.03 5.90 12.56
CA THR A 18 6.08 5.26 13.86
C THR A 18 4.72 4.66 14.21
N GLU A 19 3.65 5.13 13.53
CA GLU A 19 2.30 4.63 13.78
C GLU A 19 1.93 3.56 12.76
N TRP A 20 2.90 2.80 12.32
CA TRP A 20 2.67 1.89 11.21
C TRP A 20 1.63 0.81 11.51
N LYS A 21 1.45 0.43 12.77
CA LYS A 21 0.47 -0.59 13.08
C LYS A 21 -0.94 -0.09 12.84
N GLN A 22 -1.21 1.16 13.22
CA GLN A 22 -2.52 1.73 12.99
C GLN A 22 -2.72 1.97 11.52
N ILE A 23 -1.69 2.41 10.83
CA ILE A 23 -1.77 2.68 9.39
C ILE A 23 -2.04 1.36 8.67
N ARG A 24 -1.36 0.28 9.08
CA ARG A 24 -1.59 -1.00 8.45
C ARG A 24 -3.06 -1.39 8.57
N ARG A 25 -3.65 -1.18 9.73
CA ARG A 25 -5.04 -1.54 9.90
C ARG A 25 -5.95 -0.73 8.98
N ILE A 26 -5.70 0.55 8.86
CA ILE A 26 -6.53 1.39 8.02
C ILE A 26 -6.39 1.00 6.55
N LEU A 27 -5.20 0.63 6.13
CA LEU A 27 -5.01 0.21 4.75
C LEU A 27 -5.79 -1.07 4.48
N LEU A 28 -5.79 -1.99 5.41
CA LEU A 28 -6.51 -3.22 5.21
C LEU A 28 -8.02 -3.04 5.29
N GLU A 29 -8.49 -2.20 6.19
CA GLU A 29 -9.91 -2.05 6.41
C GLU A 29 -10.58 -1.00 5.55
N THR A 30 -9.96 0.13 5.38
CA THR A 30 -10.57 1.24 4.68
C THR A 30 -10.22 1.26 3.21
N VAL A 31 -8.97 1.11 2.89
CA VAL A 31 -8.54 1.12 1.52
C VAL A 31 -8.78 -0.25 0.88
N ASP A 32 -8.82 -1.28 1.72
CA ASP A 32 -9.16 -2.64 1.28
C ASP A 32 -8.13 -3.17 0.31
N ARG A 33 -6.87 -3.00 0.61
CA ARG A 33 -5.80 -3.56 -0.19
C ARG A 33 -4.83 -4.27 0.72
N GLY A 34 -4.16 -5.27 0.21
CA GLY A 34 -3.17 -5.99 0.97
C GLY A 34 -1.96 -5.13 1.24
N VAL A 35 -1.28 -5.40 2.30
CA VAL A 35 -0.13 -4.60 2.71
C VAL A 35 1.03 -5.54 2.96
N THR A 36 2.18 -5.21 2.42
CA THR A 36 3.40 -5.96 2.66
C THR A 36 4.28 -5.14 3.58
N ILE A 37 4.81 -5.77 4.61
CA ILE A 37 5.69 -5.08 5.51
C ILE A 37 7.12 -5.45 5.14
N LEU A 38 7.92 -4.45 4.83
CA LEU A 38 9.30 -4.66 4.48
C LEU A 38 10.15 -4.30 5.68
N ASP A 39 11.09 -5.16 6.04
CA ASP A 39 11.96 -4.85 7.14
C ASP A 39 12.99 -3.85 6.69
N GLY A 40 13.19 -2.82 7.46
CA GLY A 40 14.18 -1.81 7.13
C GLY A 40 14.77 -1.27 8.40
N SER A 41 15.77 -0.44 8.27
CA SER A 41 16.36 0.21 9.42
C SER A 41 16.76 1.61 9.01
N GLY A 42 16.79 2.49 9.98
CA GLY A 42 17.19 3.85 9.71
C GLY A 42 18.64 3.91 9.29
N GLY A 43 18.93 4.68 8.28
CA GLY A 43 20.30 4.78 7.79
C GLY A 43 21.21 5.45 8.79
N TYR A 44 20.65 6.31 9.63
CA TYR A 44 21.45 7.03 10.57
C TYR A 44 21.48 6.32 11.92
N THR A 45 20.30 5.98 12.45
CA THR A 45 20.23 5.39 13.77
C THR A 45 20.35 3.90 13.74
N GLN A 46 20.11 3.27 12.60
CA GLN A 46 20.09 1.84 12.43
C GLN A 46 18.98 1.18 13.25
N ALA A 47 18.02 1.98 13.70
CA ALA A 47 16.88 1.44 14.43
C ALA A 47 15.92 0.77 13.46
N PRO A 48 15.19 -0.24 13.87
CA PRO A 48 14.22 -0.90 13.00
C PRO A 48 13.22 0.10 12.49
N LYS A 49 12.89 0.01 11.21
CA LYS A 49 11.97 0.94 10.59
C LYS A 49 11.16 0.18 9.56
N PRO A 50 10.03 -0.38 9.94
CA PRO A 50 9.21 -1.13 9.00
C PRO A 50 8.64 -0.22 7.93
N VAL A 51 8.60 -0.70 6.70
CA VAL A 51 8.04 0.04 5.60
C VAL A 51 6.82 -0.71 5.12
N LEU A 52 5.68 -0.02 5.04
CA LEU A 52 4.47 -0.64 4.55
C LEU A 52 4.39 -0.40 3.05
N MET A 53 4.19 -1.43 2.27
CA MET A 53 4.06 -1.29 0.84
C MET A 53 2.70 -1.75 0.40
N CYS A 54 2.05 -0.97 -0.43
CA CYS A 54 0.70 -1.24 -0.84
C CYS A 54 0.53 -0.82 -2.29
N VAL A 55 0.00 -1.71 -3.13
CA VAL A 55 -0.27 -1.35 -4.52
C VAL A 55 -1.74 -1.07 -4.64
N ILE A 56 -2.11 0.10 -5.12
CA ILE A 56 -3.49 0.53 -5.18
C ILE A 56 -3.80 1.07 -6.56
N LYS A 57 -5.08 1.29 -6.80
CA LYS A 57 -5.50 1.94 -8.01
C LYS A 57 -5.40 3.44 -7.77
N GLN A 58 -5.17 4.18 -8.84
CA GLN A 58 -4.97 5.61 -8.70
C GLN A 58 -6.12 6.27 -7.95
N LYS A 59 -7.34 5.88 -8.18
CA LYS A 59 -8.46 6.55 -7.55
C LYS A 59 -8.51 6.28 -6.05
N GLN A 60 -7.77 5.31 -5.56
CA GLN A 60 -7.78 5.03 -4.14
C GLN A 60 -6.77 5.89 -3.38
N TYR A 61 -5.87 6.55 -4.09
CA TYR A 61 -4.82 7.29 -3.43
C TYR A 61 -5.29 8.43 -2.52
N PRO A 62 -6.27 9.24 -2.91
CA PRO A 62 -6.68 10.32 -2.02
C PRO A 62 -7.20 9.80 -0.68
N LEU A 63 -7.91 8.67 -0.69
CA LEU A 63 -8.40 8.10 0.55
C LEU A 63 -7.22 7.58 1.36
N LEU A 64 -6.26 6.94 0.71
CA LEU A 64 -5.10 6.42 1.42
C LEU A 64 -4.33 7.58 2.06
N GLU A 65 -4.08 8.62 1.29
CA GLU A 65 -3.30 9.72 1.78
C GLU A 65 -3.98 10.38 2.97
N SER A 66 -5.26 10.68 2.87
CA SER A 66 -5.94 11.36 3.95
C SER A 66 -6.03 10.48 5.18
N SER A 67 -6.24 9.17 5.00
CA SER A 67 -6.34 8.27 6.13
C SER A 67 -5.00 8.15 6.86
N VAL A 68 -3.92 8.08 6.12
CA VAL A 68 -2.60 7.95 6.72
C VAL A 68 -2.21 9.22 7.45
N LEU A 69 -2.43 10.36 6.82
CA LEU A 69 -2.03 11.61 7.43
C LEU A 69 -2.90 12.00 8.62
N GLU A 70 -4.09 11.42 8.70
CA GLU A 70 -4.91 11.68 9.85
C GLU A 70 -4.32 10.93 11.05
N ILE A 71 -3.74 9.77 10.85
CA ILE A 71 -3.13 9.02 11.92
C ILE A 71 -1.77 9.62 12.28
N ASP A 72 -1.00 9.97 11.28
CA ASP A 72 0.35 10.49 11.52
C ASP A 72 0.65 11.58 10.49
N PRO A 73 0.48 12.83 10.86
CA PRO A 73 0.75 13.91 9.93
C PRO A 73 2.20 13.96 9.45
N LYS A 74 3.10 13.29 10.17
CA LYS A 74 4.49 13.29 9.77
C LYS A 74 4.88 12.02 9.03
N ALA A 75 3.93 11.21 8.64
CA ALA A 75 4.24 9.99 7.92
C ALA A 75 4.92 10.31 6.59
N PHE A 76 5.86 9.47 6.23
CA PHE A 76 6.57 9.65 4.97
C PHE A 76 5.94 8.74 3.96
N ILE A 77 5.41 9.30 2.89
CA ILE A 77 4.70 8.54 1.88
C ILE A 77 5.41 8.70 0.55
N ILE A 78 5.80 7.57 -0.05
CA ILE A 78 6.46 7.58 -1.34
C ILE A 78 5.52 6.94 -2.33
N VAL A 79 5.28 7.57 -3.45
CA VAL A 79 4.35 7.08 -4.44
C VAL A 79 5.04 6.95 -5.77
N ASN A 80 4.90 5.79 -6.39
CA ASN A 80 5.45 5.58 -7.73
C ASN A 80 4.39 5.06 -8.64
N ASP A 81 4.45 5.41 -9.90
CA ASP A 81 3.54 4.86 -10.87
C ASP A 81 3.97 3.44 -11.21
N VAL A 82 2.98 2.58 -11.44
CA VAL A 82 3.23 1.22 -11.78
C VAL A 82 2.62 0.95 -13.12
N HIS A 83 3.42 0.44 -14.05
CA HIS A 83 2.91 0.18 -15.37
C HIS A 83 2.06 -1.07 -15.41
N GLN A 84 2.37 -2.09 -14.68
CA GLN A 84 1.65 -3.32 -14.81
C GLN A 84 1.71 -4.10 -13.52
N VAL A 85 0.60 -4.69 -13.12
CA VAL A 85 0.52 -5.51 -11.95
C VAL A 85 -0.13 -6.81 -12.38
N HIS A 86 0.46 -7.91 -11.98
CA HIS A 86 -0.10 -9.21 -12.30
C HIS A 86 -0.12 -9.98 -10.99
N GLY A 87 -1.30 -10.29 -10.50
CA GLY A 87 -1.39 -11.01 -9.26
C GLY A 87 -2.79 -11.07 -8.74
N ALA A 88 -3.02 -12.00 -7.84
CA ALA A 88 -4.34 -12.18 -7.28
C ALA A 88 -4.68 -11.01 -6.37
N GLY A 89 -5.90 -10.68 -6.31
CA GLY A 89 -6.34 -9.65 -5.39
C GLY A 89 -6.34 -8.25 -5.93
N PHE A 90 -5.65 -8.02 -7.04
CA PHE A 90 -5.62 -6.66 -7.53
C PHE A 90 -6.75 -6.39 -8.50
N THR A 91 -7.01 -7.31 -9.40
CA THR A 91 -8.03 -7.09 -10.41
C THR A 91 -9.36 -7.71 -10.01
N SER A 92 -9.40 -8.52 -8.97
CA SER A 92 -10.62 -9.17 -8.56
C SER A 92 -10.74 -9.16 -7.08
N LYS A 93 -11.90 -8.81 -6.55
CA LYS A 93 -12.04 -8.80 -5.14
C LYS A 93 -12.35 -10.11 -4.61
N HIS A 94 -12.62 -11.07 -5.45
CA HIS A 94 -13.03 -12.34 -4.94
C HIS A 94 -11.95 -13.25 -4.45
N VAL A 95 -10.75 -12.90 -4.62
CA VAL A 95 -9.68 -13.76 -4.18
C VAL A 95 -9.21 -13.48 -2.81
N VAL A 96 -9.93 -12.73 -2.10
CA VAL A 96 -9.56 -12.39 -0.79
C VAL A 96 -9.36 -13.51 0.12
N GLU A 97 -10.06 -14.57 0.00
CA GLU A 97 -9.91 -15.61 0.96
C GLU A 97 -8.53 -16.19 0.91
N THR A 98 -7.76 -15.89 -0.07
CA THR A 98 -6.42 -16.42 -0.09
C THR A 98 -5.47 -15.31 0.07
N ASP A 99 -5.82 -14.36 0.84
CA ASP A 99 -5.06 -13.18 0.93
C ASP A 99 -3.64 -13.35 1.32
N GLU A 100 -3.34 -14.27 2.15
CA GLU A 100 -1.97 -14.35 2.55
C GLU A 100 -1.11 -14.68 1.37
N ALA A 101 -1.65 -15.27 0.36
CA ALA A 101 -0.84 -15.59 -0.78
C ALA A 101 -0.80 -14.46 -1.78
N ALA A 102 -1.60 -13.50 -1.63
CA ALA A 102 -1.68 -12.45 -2.60
C ALA A 102 -0.63 -11.38 -2.41
N TYR A 103 0.00 -11.38 -1.33
CA TYR A 103 0.95 -10.32 -1.06
C TYR A 103 2.15 -10.85 -0.35
#